data_46e6ebfa155ad8489c655892df70aee4
#
_entry.id   46e6ebfa155ad8489c655892df70aee4
#
_cell.length_a   1.000
_cell.length_b   1.000
_cell.length_c   1.000
_cell.angle_alpha   90.00
_cell.angle_beta   90.00
_cell.angle_gamma   90.00
#
_symmetry.space_group_name_H-M   'P 1'
#
loop_
_entity.id
_entity.type
_entity.pdbx_description
1 polymer ?
#
loop_
_entity_poly.entity_id
_entity_poly.type
_entity_poly.pdbx_seq_one_letter_code
_entity_poly.pdbx_strand_id
1 'polypeptide(L)'
;MKKPNAYDLRLNRLNEASRGHIPDRVPVTALVETYALAYSGVPLKETQKNIFKHIKAYGEIYKDVYFDAAFTPCVSHALNLGWTLGSDVFFVSDDGITLQHKEYCPMDASDYAAMAKDPVAFILDEFLPRKFPKFNGTNDEQLKAFKSTLAPFVQFALTLMMSSLYFRHVLKVPVLSGGSAEMPCDMLFDYTR
;
A
#
# COMPACT_ATOMS: atom_id res chain seq x y z
N MET A 1 26.22 -30.59 -3.08
CA MET A 1 25.51 -29.29 -3.09
C MET A 1 24.01 -29.53 -2.98
N LYS A 2 23.31 -28.84 -2.07
CA LYS A 2 21.86 -28.93 -1.94
C LYS A 2 21.20 -28.28 -3.16
N LYS A 3 20.21 -28.92 -3.79
CA LYS A 3 19.46 -28.32 -4.90
C LYS A 3 18.83 -27.03 -4.42
N PRO A 4 18.92 -25.92 -5.18
CA PRO A 4 18.28 -24.66 -4.80
C PRO A 4 16.77 -24.87 -4.69
N ASN A 5 16.16 -24.28 -3.66
CA ASN A 5 14.71 -24.33 -3.50
C ASN A 5 14.03 -23.32 -4.44
N ALA A 6 12.71 -23.40 -4.57
CA ALA A 6 11.96 -22.54 -5.49
C ALA A 6 12.13 -21.03 -5.20
N TYR A 7 12.30 -20.65 -3.93
CA TYR A 7 12.55 -19.27 -3.54
C TYR A 7 13.93 -18.79 -4.07
N ASP A 8 14.97 -19.60 -3.87
CA ASP A 8 16.34 -19.24 -4.29
C ASP A 8 16.44 -19.14 -5.82
N LEU A 9 15.76 -20.03 -6.56
CA LEU A 9 15.73 -19.96 -8.04
C LEU A 9 15.08 -18.66 -8.53
N ARG A 10 13.95 -18.28 -7.94
CA ARG A 10 13.26 -17.02 -8.28
C ARG A 10 14.11 -15.80 -7.94
N LEU A 11 14.68 -15.79 -6.72
CA LEU A 11 15.52 -14.69 -6.24
C LEU A 11 16.78 -14.53 -7.10
N ASN A 12 17.44 -15.64 -7.48
CA ASN A 12 18.60 -15.59 -8.35
C ASN A 12 18.27 -15.01 -9.73
N ARG A 13 17.15 -15.42 -10.32
CA ARG A 13 16.66 -14.88 -11.61
C ARG A 13 16.47 -13.36 -11.57
N LEU A 14 15.85 -12.86 -10.50
CA LEU A 14 15.67 -11.42 -10.28
C LEU A 14 17.00 -10.69 -10.12
N ASN A 15 17.92 -11.27 -9.34
CA ASN A 15 19.26 -10.70 -9.12
C ASN A 15 20.08 -10.65 -10.40
N GLU A 16 20.06 -11.69 -11.22
CA GLU A 16 20.75 -11.69 -12.51
C GLU A 16 20.20 -10.60 -13.43
N ALA A 17 18.87 -10.54 -13.56
CA ALA A 17 18.22 -9.50 -14.37
C ALA A 17 18.54 -8.08 -13.88
N SER A 18 18.50 -7.85 -12.56
CA SER A 18 18.77 -6.51 -11.98
C SER A 18 20.24 -6.06 -12.16
N ARG A 19 21.15 -6.99 -12.32
CA ARG A 19 22.58 -6.72 -12.60
C ARG A 19 22.89 -6.59 -14.10
N GLY A 20 21.90 -6.69 -14.96
CA GLY A 20 22.08 -6.66 -16.40
C GLY A 20 22.63 -7.98 -16.98
N HIS A 21 22.65 -9.05 -16.21
CA HIS A 21 22.98 -10.37 -16.70
C HIS A 21 21.78 -11.02 -17.38
N ILE A 22 22.03 -12.06 -18.18
CA ILE A 22 20.97 -12.83 -18.84
C ILE A 22 20.58 -13.99 -17.91
N PRO A 23 19.38 -13.94 -17.28
CA PRO A 23 18.89 -15.06 -16.48
C PRO A 23 18.44 -16.23 -17.37
N ASP A 24 18.10 -17.36 -16.76
CA ASP A 24 17.55 -18.54 -17.45
C ASP A 24 16.27 -18.23 -18.26
N ARG A 25 15.51 -17.24 -17.84
CA ARG A 25 14.37 -16.65 -18.56
C ARG A 25 14.03 -15.26 -17.99
N VAL A 26 13.22 -14.51 -18.70
CA VAL A 26 12.72 -13.22 -18.22
C VAL A 26 11.91 -13.41 -16.94
N PRO A 27 12.24 -12.69 -15.85
CA PRO A 27 11.46 -12.75 -14.61
C PRO A 27 10.08 -12.11 -14.81
N VAL A 28 9.05 -12.76 -14.29
CA VAL A 28 7.68 -12.30 -14.33
C VAL A 28 7.25 -11.85 -12.96
N THR A 29 6.83 -10.59 -12.85
CA THR A 29 6.30 -10.01 -11.61
C THR A 29 4.94 -9.38 -11.89
N ALA A 30 4.09 -9.32 -10.88
CA ALA A 30 2.79 -8.67 -11.01
C ALA A 30 2.48 -7.81 -9.79
N LEU A 31 1.92 -6.64 -10.05
CA LEU A 31 1.26 -5.81 -9.07
C LEU A 31 -0.24 -6.16 -9.11
N VAL A 32 -0.67 -7.09 -8.27
CA VAL A 32 -2.04 -7.61 -8.33
C VAL A 32 -3.03 -6.86 -7.47
N GLU A 33 -2.56 -6.04 -6.54
CA GLU A 33 -3.37 -5.16 -5.70
C GLU A 33 -4.66 -5.86 -5.17
N THR A 34 -5.78 -5.15 -5.14
CA THR A 34 -7.07 -5.71 -4.71
C THR A 34 -7.63 -6.80 -5.62
N TYR A 35 -7.10 -6.97 -6.85
CA TYR A 35 -7.49 -8.07 -7.72
C TYR A 35 -7.23 -9.44 -7.06
N ALA A 36 -6.18 -9.57 -6.25
CA ALA A 36 -5.91 -10.80 -5.51
C ALA A 36 -7.06 -11.17 -4.55
N LEU A 37 -7.73 -10.18 -3.97
CA LEU A 37 -8.89 -10.40 -3.11
C LEU A 37 -10.12 -10.79 -3.92
N ALA A 38 -10.35 -10.14 -5.06
CA ALA A 38 -11.40 -10.52 -6.00
C ALA A 38 -11.21 -11.96 -6.49
N TYR A 39 -9.98 -12.34 -6.82
CA TYR A 39 -9.61 -13.70 -7.21
C TYR A 39 -9.95 -14.75 -6.13
N SER A 40 -9.69 -14.43 -4.87
CA SER A 40 -9.98 -15.30 -3.74
C SER A 40 -11.45 -15.26 -3.28
N GLY A 41 -12.28 -14.36 -3.81
CA GLY A 41 -13.66 -14.14 -3.40
C GLY A 41 -13.82 -13.57 -1.99
N VAL A 42 -12.79 -12.94 -1.44
CA VAL A 42 -12.80 -12.40 -0.08
C VAL A 42 -13.03 -10.88 -0.11
N PRO A 43 -14.10 -10.38 0.51
CA PRO A 43 -14.39 -8.96 0.53
C PRO A 43 -13.28 -8.15 1.22
N LEU A 44 -12.92 -7.00 0.62
CA LEU A 44 -11.88 -6.12 1.14
C LEU A 44 -12.16 -5.64 2.57
N LYS A 45 -13.42 -5.33 2.89
CA LYS A 45 -13.82 -4.92 4.26
C LYS A 45 -13.54 -5.99 5.31
N GLU A 46 -13.63 -7.25 4.94
CA GLU A 46 -13.33 -8.35 5.87
C GLU A 46 -11.83 -8.50 6.11
N THR A 47 -11.03 -8.28 5.08
CA THR A 47 -9.58 -8.37 5.18
C THR A 47 -9.00 -7.27 6.06
N GLN A 48 -9.62 -6.07 6.09
CA GLN A 48 -9.19 -4.98 6.97
C GLN A 48 -9.36 -5.30 8.46
N LYS A 49 -10.20 -6.27 8.82
CA LYS A 49 -10.43 -6.69 10.20
C LYS A 49 -9.57 -7.87 10.65
N ASN A 50 -8.98 -8.59 9.70
CA ASN A 50 -8.25 -9.81 9.98
C ASN A 50 -7.01 -9.97 9.08
N ILE A 51 -5.85 -9.72 9.66
CA ILE A 51 -4.56 -9.77 8.97
C ILE A 51 -4.32 -11.14 8.30
N PHE A 52 -4.60 -12.23 8.99
CA PHE A 52 -4.34 -13.57 8.46
C PHE A 52 -5.28 -13.90 7.29
N LYS A 53 -6.55 -13.46 7.38
CA LYS A 53 -7.51 -13.61 6.28
C LYS A 53 -7.05 -12.82 5.06
N HIS A 54 -6.55 -11.60 5.26
CA HIS A 54 -5.99 -10.75 4.22
C HIS A 54 -4.79 -11.43 3.53
N ILE A 55 -3.79 -11.82 4.32
CA ILE A 55 -2.55 -12.43 3.80
C ILE A 55 -2.85 -13.70 3.02
N LYS A 56 -3.72 -14.56 3.54
CA LYS A 56 -4.11 -15.81 2.89
C LYS A 56 -4.85 -15.55 1.59
N ALA A 57 -5.87 -14.68 1.61
CA ALA A 57 -6.63 -14.33 0.42
C ALA A 57 -5.74 -13.73 -0.67
N TYR A 58 -4.86 -12.81 -0.29
CA TYR A 58 -3.90 -12.21 -1.23
C TYR A 58 -2.94 -13.24 -1.83
N GLY A 59 -2.58 -14.27 -1.08
CA GLY A 59 -1.66 -15.32 -1.53
C GLY A 59 -2.28 -16.37 -2.46
N GLU A 60 -3.62 -16.46 -2.59
CA GLU A 60 -4.25 -17.53 -3.39
C GLU A 60 -3.84 -17.47 -4.87
N ILE A 61 -3.84 -16.30 -5.48
CA ILE A 61 -3.45 -16.15 -6.90
C ILE A 61 -2.02 -16.62 -7.18
N TYR A 62 -1.11 -16.50 -6.18
CA TYR A 62 0.29 -16.93 -6.32
C TYR A 62 0.50 -18.45 -6.22
N LYS A 63 -0.54 -19.19 -5.88
CA LYS A 63 -0.53 -20.66 -5.94
C LYS A 63 -0.89 -21.16 -7.33
N ASP A 64 -1.79 -20.46 -8.00
CA ASP A 64 -2.38 -20.88 -9.26
C ASP A 64 -1.66 -20.23 -10.46
N VAL A 65 -1.16 -19.01 -10.29
CA VAL A 65 -0.44 -18.28 -11.33
C VAL A 65 1.02 -18.12 -10.94
N TYR A 66 1.91 -18.46 -11.87
CA TYR A 66 3.33 -18.37 -11.61
C TYR A 66 3.84 -16.94 -11.71
N PHE A 67 4.48 -16.47 -10.63
CA PHE A 67 5.25 -15.23 -10.59
C PHE A 67 6.63 -15.46 -9.98
N ASP A 68 7.63 -14.77 -10.46
CA ASP A 68 8.99 -14.81 -9.89
C ASP A 68 9.10 -13.94 -8.63
N ALA A 69 8.29 -12.90 -8.51
CA ALA A 69 8.16 -12.11 -7.31
C ALA A 69 6.74 -11.53 -7.16
N ALA A 70 6.41 -11.20 -5.93
CA ALA A 70 5.28 -10.36 -5.58
C ALA A 70 5.76 -8.96 -5.24
N PHE A 71 5.07 -7.92 -5.70
CA PHE A 71 5.19 -6.59 -5.10
C PHE A 71 4.57 -6.63 -3.71
N THR A 72 5.10 -5.79 -2.81
CA THR A 72 4.73 -5.74 -1.40
C THR A 72 3.28 -6.19 -1.14
N PRO A 73 3.04 -7.46 -0.76
CA PRO A 73 1.68 -7.99 -0.65
C PRO A 73 0.89 -7.22 0.39
N CYS A 74 -0.40 -7.06 0.15
CA CYS A 74 -1.33 -6.45 1.11
C CYS A 74 -1.18 -4.95 1.32
N VAL A 75 -0.57 -4.24 0.38
CA VAL A 75 -0.28 -2.80 0.54
C VAL A 75 -1.35 -1.90 -0.02
N SER A 76 -2.28 -2.40 -0.76
CA SER A 76 -3.26 -1.49 -1.36
C SER A 76 -3.91 -0.62 -0.30
N HIS A 77 -3.18 0.32 0.17
CA HIS A 77 -3.54 1.38 1.12
C HIS A 77 -3.80 0.93 2.56
N ALA A 78 -3.26 1.68 3.48
CA ALA A 78 -3.59 1.60 4.90
C ALA A 78 -4.98 2.20 5.16
N LEU A 79 -6.04 1.58 4.60
CA LEU A 79 -7.41 2.11 4.63
C LEU A 79 -7.86 2.44 6.04
N ASN A 80 -7.61 1.55 7.00
CA ASN A 80 -7.96 1.78 8.39
C ASN A 80 -7.29 3.03 8.97
N LEU A 81 -6.10 3.38 8.50
CA LEU A 81 -5.43 4.60 8.92
C LEU A 81 -6.18 5.85 8.43
N GLY A 82 -6.49 5.92 7.14
CA GLY A 82 -7.26 7.00 6.55
C GLY A 82 -8.65 7.12 7.16
N TRP A 83 -9.38 6.02 7.27
CA TRP A 83 -10.73 5.99 7.86
C TRP A 83 -10.74 6.40 9.34
N THR A 84 -9.71 6.01 10.10
CA THR A 84 -9.56 6.43 11.50
C THR A 84 -9.43 7.95 11.62
N LEU A 85 -8.81 8.60 10.64
CA LEU A 85 -8.66 10.05 10.56
C LEU A 85 -9.84 10.75 9.89
N GLY A 86 -10.86 10.00 9.48
CA GLY A 86 -12.07 10.54 8.86
C GLY A 86 -11.94 10.80 7.36
N SER A 87 -10.87 10.32 6.73
CA SER A 87 -10.73 10.39 5.27
C SER A 87 -11.65 9.37 4.60
N ASP A 88 -12.37 9.81 3.58
CA ASP A 88 -13.21 8.98 2.71
C ASP A 88 -12.72 9.01 1.25
N VAL A 89 -11.51 9.51 1.04
CA VAL A 89 -10.88 9.56 -0.29
C VAL A 89 -10.81 8.16 -0.89
N PHE A 90 -10.38 7.18 -0.09
CA PHE A 90 -10.42 5.79 -0.50
C PHE A 90 -11.62 5.09 0.14
N PHE A 91 -12.42 4.43 -0.66
CA PHE A 91 -13.61 3.70 -0.21
C PHE A 91 -13.75 2.37 -0.94
N VAL A 92 -14.51 1.48 -0.35
CA VAL A 92 -14.83 0.18 -0.96
C VAL A 92 -16.14 0.33 -1.71
N SER A 93 -16.15 -0.06 -2.99
CA SER A 93 -17.35 -0.07 -3.82
C SER A 93 -18.46 -0.97 -3.26
N ASP A 94 -19.65 -0.87 -3.82
CA ASP A 94 -20.83 -1.62 -3.37
C ASP A 94 -20.65 -3.14 -3.50
N ASP A 95 -19.76 -3.61 -4.40
CA ASP A 95 -19.40 -5.03 -4.52
C ASP A 95 -18.62 -5.55 -3.28
N GLY A 96 -18.15 -4.67 -2.42
CA GLY A 96 -17.37 -5.00 -1.22
C GLY A 96 -15.92 -5.43 -1.48
N ILE A 97 -15.48 -5.46 -2.72
CA ILE A 97 -14.18 -6.00 -3.15
C ILE A 97 -13.29 -4.91 -3.74
N THR A 98 -13.84 -4.08 -4.62
CA THR A 98 -13.05 -3.11 -5.38
C THR A 98 -12.77 -1.87 -4.55
N LEU A 99 -11.48 -1.50 -4.47
CA LEU A 99 -11.08 -0.22 -3.92
C LEU A 99 -11.31 0.88 -4.94
N GLN A 100 -11.97 1.93 -4.51
CA GLN A 100 -12.22 3.14 -5.28
C GLN A 100 -11.61 4.33 -4.58
N HIS A 101 -11.35 5.40 -5.32
CA HIS A 101 -10.98 6.68 -4.73
C HIS A 101 -11.84 7.80 -5.29
N LYS A 102 -12.11 8.78 -4.45
CA LYS A 102 -12.73 10.04 -4.86
C LYS A 102 -11.64 10.95 -5.38
N GLU A 103 -11.95 11.64 -6.44
CA GLU A 103 -11.11 12.75 -6.88
C GLU A 103 -11.17 13.83 -5.79
N TYR A 104 -10.04 14.08 -5.17
CA TYR A 104 -9.94 15.01 -4.05
C TYR A 104 -8.67 15.84 -4.16
N CYS A 105 -8.84 17.14 -4.22
CA CYS A 105 -7.75 18.10 -4.31
C CYS A 105 -7.68 18.91 -3.01
N PRO A 106 -6.72 18.65 -2.10
CA PRO A 106 -6.57 19.37 -0.84
C PRO A 106 -5.86 20.72 -1.01
N MET A 107 -5.36 21.03 -2.19
CA MET A 107 -4.65 22.26 -2.50
C MET A 107 -5.24 22.93 -3.74
N ASP A 108 -5.12 24.25 -3.83
CA ASP A 108 -5.36 25.01 -5.03
C ASP A 108 -4.14 25.86 -5.42
N ALA A 109 -4.22 26.56 -6.56
CA ALA A 109 -3.09 27.34 -7.07
C ALA A 109 -2.65 28.46 -6.12
N SER A 110 -3.52 28.96 -5.25
CA SER A 110 -3.19 30.01 -4.27
C SER A 110 -2.33 29.51 -3.11
N ASP A 111 -2.35 28.22 -2.85
CA ASP A 111 -1.60 27.59 -1.75
C ASP A 111 -0.09 27.51 -2.00
N TYR A 112 0.34 27.56 -3.27
CA TYR A 112 1.76 27.39 -3.62
C TYR A 112 2.68 28.42 -2.95
N ALA A 113 2.23 29.66 -2.82
CA ALA A 113 3.05 30.70 -2.18
C ALA A 113 3.27 30.42 -0.68
N ALA A 114 2.23 29.96 0.00
CA ALA A 114 2.32 29.56 1.42
C ALA A 114 3.20 28.32 1.59
N MET A 115 2.99 27.31 0.76
CA MET A 115 3.79 26.08 0.77
C MET A 115 5.28 26.35 0.47
N ALA A 116 5.59 27.24 -0.48
CA ALA A 116 6.97 27.58 -0.83
C ALA A 116 7.67 28.37 0.30
N LYS A 117 6.91 29.15 1.07
CA LYS A 117 7.44 29.94 2.19
C LYS A 117 7.81 29.05 3.39
N ASP A 118 6.92 28.16 3.80
CA ASP A 118 7.12 27.22 4.90
C ASP A 118 6.37 25.91 4.63
N PRO A 119 7.01 24.93 3.96
CA PRO A 119 6.37 23.67 3.61
C PRO A 119 5.86 22.87 4.82
N VAL A 120 6.61 22.93 5.93
CA VAL A 120 6.27 22.15 7.12
C VAL A 120 5.03 22.70 7.79
N ALA A 121 5.00 24.02 8.03
CA ALA A 121 3.82 24.68 8.60
C ALA A 121 2.61 24.50 7.68
N PHE A 122 2.76 24.67 6.37
CA PHE A 122 1.68 24.47 5.41
C PHE A 122 1.11 23.05 5.46
N ILE A 123 1.98 22.02 5.49
CA ILE A 123 1.53 20.64 5.57
C ILE A 123 0.76 20.37 6.87
N LEU A 124 1.27 20.85 8.00
CA LEU A 124 0.68 20.57 9.30
C LEU A 124 -0.63 21.36 9.54
N ASP A 125 -0.64 22.64 9.16
CA ASP A 125 -1.70 23.55 9.55
C ASP A 125 -2.82 23.66 8.50
N GLU A 126 -2.51 23.36 7.22
CA GLU A 126 -3.44 23.50 6.12
C GLU A 126 -3.75 22.17 5.42
N PHE A 127 -2.71 21.50 4.89
CA PHE A 127 -2.89 20.32 4.05
C PHE A 127 -3.47 19.12 4.82
N LEU A 128 -2.87 18.75 5.96
CA LEU A 128 -3.33 17.61 6.75
C LEU A 128 -4.75 17.79 7.30
N PRO A 129 -5.14 18.95 7.85
CA PRO A 129 -6.52 19.19 8.26
C PRO A 129 -7.53 19.10 7.11
N ARG A 130 -7.18 19.57 5.91
CA ARG A 130 -8.03 19.43 4.73
C ARG A 130 -8.18 17.97 4.32
N LYS A 131 -7.07 17.22 4.28
CA LYS A 131 -7.05 15.80 3.88
C LYS A 131 -7.67 14.87 4.91
N PHE A 132 -7.56 15.20 6.18
CA PHE A 132 -8.01 14.39 7.30
C PHE A 132 -8.88 15.20 8.27
N PRO A 133 -10.21 15.15 8.14
CA PRO A 133 -11.13 15.99 8.88
C PRO A 133 -10.95 16.00 10.40
N LYS A 134 -10.44 14.90 10.99
CA LYS A 134 -10.18 14.84 12.44
C LYS A 134 -9.00 15.70 12.91
N PHE A 135 -8.23 16.26 12.00
CA PHE A 135 -7.21 17.27 12.33
C PHE A 135 -7.75 18.71 12.30
N ASN A 136 -9.01 18.93 11.93
CA ASN A 136 -9.71 20.22 11.97
C ASN A 136 -10.23 20.59 13.36
N GLY A 137 -9.50 20.30 14.42
CA GLY A 137 -9.94 20.55 15.78
C GLY A 137 -8.92 21.30 16.62
N THR A 138 -9.20 21.38 17.90
CA THR A 138 -8.25 21.86 18.91
C THR A 138 -7.03 20.95 19.00
N ASN A 139 -5.94 21.44 19.58
CA ASN A 139 -4.70 20.65 19.77
C ASN A 139 -4.98 19.32 20.51
N ASP A 140 -5.90 19.31 21.48
CA ASP A 140 -6.26 18.09 22.20
C ASP A 140 -6.98 17.08 21.30
N GLU A 141 -7.88 17.56 20.44
CA GLU A 141 -8.60 16.75 19.47
C GLU A 141 -7.62 16.19 18.40
N GLN A 142 -6.72 17.01 17.90
CA GLN A 142 -5.67 16.60 16.96
C GLN A 142 -4.77 15.55 17.60
N LEU A 143 -4.33 15.73 18.84
CA LEU A 143 -3.53 14.75 19.57
C LEU A 143 -4.29 13.45 19.79
N LYS A 144 -5.59 13.50 20.09
CA LYS A 144 -6.44 12.31 20.21
C LYS A 144 -6.60 11.60 18.87
N ALA A 145 -6.80 12.35 17.78
CA ALA A 145 -6.84 11.80 16.42
C ALA A 145 -5.53 11.12 16.08
N PHE A 146 -4.39 11.76 16.32
CA PHE A 146 -3.07 11.18 16.10
C PHE A 146 -2.85 9.89 16.91
N LYS A 147 -3.17 9.89 18.20
CA LYS A 147 -3.08 8.68 19.03
C LYS A 147 -3.95 7.53 18.52
N SER A 148 -5.10 7.84 17.94
CA SER A 148 -6.00 6.83 17.39
C SER A 148 -5.43 6.10 16.15
N THR A 149 -4.43 6.68 15.49
CA THR A 149 -3.76 6.06 14.33
C THR A 149 -2.78 4.95 14.72
N LEU A 150 -2.38 4.86 15.99
CA LEU A 150 -1.36 3.91 16.41
C LEU A 150 -1.76 2.46 16.14
N ALA A 151 -2.99 2.08 16.50
CA ALA A 151 -3.46 0.72 16.28
C ALA A 151 -3.56 0.34 14.79
N PRO A 152 -4.20 1.13 13.91
CA PRO A 152 -4.17 0.84 12.48
C PRO A 152 -2.77 0.90 11.85
N PHE A 153 -1.86 1.74 12.35
CA PHE A 153 -0.48 1.74 11.89
C PHE A 153 0.26 0.44 12.25
N VAL A 154 0.12 -0.02 13.50
CA VAL A 154 0.68 -1.30 13.94
C VAL A 154 0.08 -2.45 13.14
N GLN A 155 -1.24 -2.45 12.91
CA GLN A 155 -1.91 -3.43 12.06
C GLN A 155 -1.31 -3.45 10.64
N PHE A 156 -1.11 -2.29 10.04
CA PHE A 156 -0.50 -2.16 8.71
C PHE A 156 0.92 -2.73 8.69
N ALA A 157 1.78 -2.32 9.64
CA ALA A 157 3.14 -2.82 9.75
C ALA A 157 3.21 -4.35 9.94
N LEU A 158 2.33 -4.89 10.79
CA LEU A 158 2.22 -6.34 10.99
C LEU A 158 1.75 -7.05 9.72
N THR A 159 0.82 -6.47 8.97
CA THR A 159 0.34 -7.04 7.71
C THR A 159 1.49 -7.15 6.71
N LEU A 160 2.32 -6.10 6.56
CA LEU A 160 3.49 -6.12 5.69
C LEU A 160 4.51 -7.19 6.10
N MET A 161 4.84 -7.21 7.38
CA MET A 161 5.83 -8.16 7.91
C MET A 161 5.35 -9.61 7.74
N MET A 162 4.14 -9.91 8.18
CA MET A 162 3.59 -11.26 8.14
C MET A 162 3.33 -11.75 6.72
N SER A 163 2.89 -10.86 5.81
CA SER A 163 2.76 -11.23 4.39
C SER A 163 4.11 -11.58 3.77
N SER A 164 5.15 -10.80 4.04
CA SER A 164 6.50 -11.10 3.56
C SER A 164 7.02 -12.45 4.04
N LEU A 165 6.78 -12.78 5.32
CA LEU A 165 7.12 -14.09 5.88
C LEU A 165 6.33 -15.22 5.23
N TYR A 166 5.02 -15.05 5.03
CA TYR A 166 4.16 -16.04 4.38
C TYR A 166 4.60 -16.30 2.93
N PHE A 167 4.84 -15.25 2.15
CA PHE A 167 5.32 -15.37 0.78
C PHE A 167 6.66 -16.08 0.70
N ARG A 168 7.61 -15.71 1.58
CA ARG A 168 8.93 -16.32 1.62
C ARG A 168 8.89 -17.79 2.03
N HIS A 169 8.21 -18.09 3.13
CA HIS A 169 8.32 -19.40 3.78
C HIS A 169 7.26 -20.41 3.32
N VAL A 170 6.07 -19.95 2.91
CA VAL A 170 4.98 -20.82 2.45
C VAL A 170 4.91 -20.86 0.95
N LEU A 171 4.77 -19.73 0.29
CA LEU A 171 4.59 -19.67 -1.17
C LEU A 171 5.91 -19.77 -1.93
N LYS A 172 7.06 -19.59 -1.27
CA LYS A 172 8.38 -19.56 -1.89
C LYS A 172 8.52 -18.50 -2.99
N VAL A 173 7.85 -17.36 -2.80
CA VAL A 173 7.87 -16.21 -3.70
C VAL A 173 8.65 -15.07 -3.03
N PRO A 174 9.71 -14.53 -3.65
CA PRO A 174 10.35 -13.31 -3.19
C PRO A 174 9.38 -12.13 -3.18
N VAL A 175 9.52 -11.27 -2.19
CA VAL A 175 8.77 -10.01 -2.13
C VAL A 175 9.70 -8.88 -2.53
N LEU A 176 9.29 -8.13 -3.53
CA LEU A 176 9.93 -6.87 -3.91
C LEU A 176 9.36 -5.78 -3.00
N SER A 177 10.21 -5.24 -2.15
CA SER A 177 9.91 -4.03 -1.39
C SER A 177 10.59 -2.86 -2.06
N GLY A 178 9.81 -1.99 -2.66
CA GLY A 178 10.29 -0.77 -3.27
C GLY A 178 9.37 0.37 -2.90
N GLY A 179 9.90 1.54 -2.60
CA GLY A 179 9.11 2.75 -2.57
C GLY A 179 8.76 3.12 -4.01
N SER A 180 7.49 3.32 -4.31
CA SER A 180 7.10 4.10 -5.48
C SER A 180 7.09 5.57 -5.06
N ALA A 181 7.81 6.41 -5.78
CA ALA A 181 7.62 7.85 -5.71
C ALA A 181 6.78 8.22 -6.94
N GLU A 182 5.68 8.90 -6.71
CA GLU A 182 4.93 9.53 -7.80
C GLU A 182 5.83 10.56 -8.49
N MET A 183 5.68 10.69 -9.79
CA MET A 183 6.42 11.73 -10.49
C MET A 183 5.97 13.11 -9.98
N PRO A 184 6.89 14.08 -9.88
CA PRO A 184 6.53 15.43 -9.39
C PRO A 184 5.36 16.07 -10.13
N CYS A 185 5.22 15.79 -11.45
CA CYS A 185 4.08 16.26 -12.24
C CYS A 185 2.78 15.59 -11.82
N ASP A 186 2.78 14.29 -11.55
CA ASP A 186 1.58 13.57 -11.09
C ASP A 186 1.13 14.10 -9.72
N MET A 187 2.08 14.36 -8.81
CA MET A 187 1.76 15.00 -7.54
C MET A 187 1.15 16.39 -7.72
N LEU A 188 1.66 17.17 -8.68
CA LEU A 188 1.09 18.48 -8.99
C LEU A 188 -0.35 18.36 -9.54
N PHE A 189 -0.59 17.42 -10.45
CA PHE A 189 -1.92 17.23 -11.04
C PHE A 189 -2.92 16.57 -10.09
N ASP A 190 -2.46 15.66 -9.23
CA ASP A 190 -3.32 14.95 -8.29
C ASP A 190 -3.69 15.76 -7.05
N TYR A 191 -2.82 16.70 -6.65
CA TYR A 191 -3.02 17.48 -5.41
C TYR A 191 -3.38 18.95 -5.65
N THR A 192 -3.35 19.41 -6.92
CA THR A 192 -3.64 20.81 -7.25
C THR A 192 -4.55 20.90 -8.47
N ARG A 193 -5.54 21.74 -8.41
CA ARG A 193 -6.40 22.14 -9.52
C ARG A 193 -6.33 23.65 -9.77
#